data_1fb2776e1b99b2c9fa30882221a384da
#
_entry.id   1fb2776e1b99b2c9fa30882221a384da
#
_cell.length_a   1.000
_cell.length_b   1.000
_cell.length_c   1.000
_cell.angle_alpha   90.00
_cell.angle_beta   90.00
_cell.angle_gamma   90.00
#
_symmetry.space_group_name_H-M   'P 1'
#
loop_
_entity.id
_entity.type
_entity.pdbx_description
1 polymer ?
#
loop_
_entity_poly.entity_id
_entity_poly.type
_entity_poly.pdbx_seq_one_letter_code
_entity_poly.pdbx_strand_id
1 'polypeptide(L)'
;MVEQTLSNQQENHLRMLREIDSCDVQKDMLFILVFTGDNQEEDVWHNAVAKVNTNPAWQQELIRILDTDFAAESFQFLASNTVDEPALFLEPVRKGVLKQAALIRADIRQSSHPSHFYQDQFTWQVDRVIRTVDRFAGKGTDFLPAMMELRASLDEPSEYKSIQFTCIGKLDNWIKKNH
;
A
#
# COMPACT_ATOMS: atom_id res chain seq x y z
N MET A 1 11.05 16.19 31.24
CA MET A 1 10.98 16.14 29.75
C MET A 1 10.75 14.71 29.22
N VAL A 2 11.48 13.70 29.65
CA VAL A 2 11.28 12.30 29.21
C VAL A 2 9.92 11.72 29.64
N GLU A 3 9.48 11.93 30.87
CA GLU A 3 8.18 11.47 31.39
C GLU A 3 6.99 12.10 30.65
N GLN A 4 7.10 13.39 30.29
CA GLN A 4 6.06 14.09 29.54
C GLN A 4 5.95 13.58 28.08
N THR A 5 7.07 13.19 27.48
CA THR A 5 7.11 12.60 26.14
C THR A 5 6.50 11.20 26.12
N LEU A 6 6.79 10.36 27.13
CA LEU A 6 6.22 9.03 27.28
C LEU A 6 4.69 9.08 27.53
N SER A 7 4.21 10.04 28.35
CA SER A 7 2.80 10.27 28.58
C SER A 7 2.07 10.65 27.29
N ASN A 8 2.64 11.55 26.50
CA ASN A 8 2.05 11.97 25.24
C ASN A 8 2.00 10.83 24.19
N GLN A 9 3.03 9.96 24.16
CA GLN A 9 3.03 8.78 23.28
C GLN A 9 1.93 7.79 23.69
N GLN A 10 1.77 7.51 24.98
CA GLN A 10 0.72 6.63 25.49
C GLN A 10 -0.68 7.20 25.21
N GLU A 11 -0.90 8.48 25.39
CA GLU A 11 -2.17 9.14 25.09
C GLU A 11 -2.51 9.08 23.60
N ASN A 12 -1.51 9.31 22.71
CA ASN A 12 -1.69 9.19 21.28
C ASN A 12 -2.02 7.75 20.86
N HIS A 13 -1.36 6.77 21.44
CA HIS A 13 -1.60 5.36 21.20
C HIS A 13 -3.04 4.97 21.57
N LEU A 14 -3.48 5.30 22.80
CA LEU A 14 -4.85 5.04 23.28
C LEU A 14 -5.90 5.78 22.44
N ARG A 15 -5.60 7.00 21.99
CA ARG A 15 -6.48 7.74 21.10
C ARG A 15 -6.66 7.00 19.77
N MET A 16 -5.58 6.53 19.17
CA MET A 16 -5.60 5.79 17.91
C MET A 16 -6.46 4.52 18.03
N LEU A 17 -6.30 3.74 19.10
CA LEU A 17 -7.14 2.57 19.34
C LEU A 17 -8.63 2.93 19.45
N ARG A 18 -8.96 4.00 20.17
CA ARG A 18 -10.35 4.47 20.28
C ARG A 18 -10.93 4.96 18.96
N GLU A 19 -10.13 5.64 18.15
CA GLU A 19 -10.56 6.09 16.82
C GLU A 19 -10.89 4.90 15.92
N ILE A 20 -10.05 3.87 15.89
CA ILE A 20 -10.31 2.64 15.14
C ILE A 20 -11.58 1.95 15.63
N ASP A 21 -11.74 1.79 16.95
CA ASP A 21 -12.91 1.15 17.53
C ASP A 21 -14.22 1.88 17.22
N SER A 22 -14.18 3.22 17.14
CA SER A 22 -15.35 4.06 16.87
C SER A 22 -15.73 4.11 15.38
N CYS A 23 -14.86 3.65 14.47
CA CYS A 23 -15.13 3.67 13.03
C CYS A 23 -16.32 2.78 12.64
N ASP A 24 -17.08 3.26 11.67
CA ASP A 24 -18.01 2.44 10.91
C ASP A 24 -17.24 1.73 9.79
N VAL A 25 -17.13 0.40 9.89
CA VAL A 25 -16.30 -0.37 8.95
C VAL A 25 -16.75 -0.28 7.49
N GLN A 26 -18.02 0.05 7.23
CA GLN A 26 -18.52 0.23 5.86
C GLN A 26 -18.21 1.63 5.30
N LYS A 27 -18.22 2.64 6.16
CA LYS A 27 -18.00 4.04 5.74
C LYS A 27 -16.54 4.47 5.83
N ASP A 28 -15.82 3.96 6.84
CA ASP A 28 -14.49 4.42 7.21
C ASP A 28 -13.40 3.41 6.83
N MET A 29 -13.69 2.47 5.92
CA MET A 29 -12.77 1.39 5.53
C MET A 29 -11.39 1.91 5.14
N LEU A 30 -11.32 2.96 4.31
CA LEU A 30 -10.05 3.55 3.88
C LEU A 30 -9.20 4.06 5.04
N PHE A 31 -9.84 4.68 6.04
CA PHE A 31 -9.17 5.14 7.24
C PHE A 31 -8.60 3.98 8.05
N ILE A 32 -9.40 2.92 8.25
CA ILE A 32 -8.99 1.75 9.03
C ILE A 32 -7.81 1.04 8.35
N LEU A 33 -7.81 0.93 7.02
CA LEU A 33 -6.76 0.26 6.25
C LEU A 33 -5.37 0.86 6.47
N VAL A 34 -5.26 2.15 6.78
CA VAL A 34 -3.98 2.80 7.10
C VAL A 34 -3.27 2.11 8.27
N PHE A 35 -4.02 1.54 9.20
CA PHE A 35 -3.50 0.91 10.42
C PHE A 35 -3.32 -0.61 10.32
N THR A 36 -3.57 -1.20 9.15
CA THR A 36 -3.55 -2.67 8.99
C THR A 36 -2.20 -3.25 8.58
N GLY A 37 -1.13 -2.46 8.61
CA GLY A 37 0.22 -2.92 8.26
C GLY A 37 1.09 -3.22 9.48
N ASP A 38 2.09 -4.05 9.27
CA ASP A 38 3.10 -4.45 10.26
C ASP A 38 4.09 -3.32 10.64
N ASN A 39 3.94 -2.14 10.05
CA ASN A 39 4.64 -0.91 10.42
C ASN A 39 3.98 -0.18 11.61
N GLN A 40 2.82 -0.64 12.05
CA GLN A 40 2.10 -0.15 13.23
C GLN A 40 2.53 -0.91 14.49
N GLU A 41 2.22 -0.35 15.68
CA GLU A 41 2.31 -1.10 16.92
C GLU A 41 1.36 -2.32 16.86
N GLU A 42 1.79 -3.44 17.43
CA GLU A 42 1.14 -4.75 17.25
C GLU A 42 -0.35 -4.74 17.61
N ASP A 43 -0.72 -4.09 18.69
CA ASP A 43 -2.12 -4.01 19.13
C ASP A 43 -2.96 -3.09 18.22
N VAL A 44 -2.40 -1.99 17.72
CA VAL A 44 -3.06 -1.12 16.72
C VAL A 44 -3.29 -1.89 15.44
N TRP A 45 -2.28 -2.57 14.94
CA TRP A 45 -2.36 -3.40 13.73
C TRP A 45 -3.44 -4.48 13.87
N HIS A 46 -3.36 -5.29 14.91
CA HIS A 46 -4.31 -6.40 15.15
C HIS A 46 -5.74 -5.89 15.36
N ASN A 47 -5.91 -4.77 16.07
CA ASN A 47 -7.23 -4.16 16.27
C ASN A 47 -7.83 -3.66 14.94
N ALA A 48 -7.03 -3.01 14.13
CA ALA A 48 -7.47 -2.55 12.80
C ALA A 48 -7.88 -3.72 11.89
N VAL A 49 -7.08 -4.78 11.84
CA VAL A 49 -7.40 -5.99 11.07
C VAL A 49 -8.68 -6.65 11.57
N ALA A 50 -8.84 -6.78 12.88
CA ALA A 50 -10.07 -7.32 13.49
C ALA A 50 -11.28 -6.47 13.11
N LYS A 51 -11.13 -5.14 13.10
CA LYS A 51 -12.20 -4.21 12.70
C LYS A 51 -12.59 -4.39 11.24
N VAL A 52 -11.62 -4.48 10.32
CA VAL A 52 -11.87 -4.79 8.90
C VAL A 52 -12.67 -6.08 8.75
N ASN A 53 -12.28 -7.13 9.45
CA ASN A 53 -12.92 -8.45 9.38
C ASN A 53 -14.36 -8.48 9.95
N THR A 54 -14.80 -7.46 10.66
CA THR A 54 -16.22 -7.34 11.07
C THR A 54 -17.16 -7.02 9.91
N ASN A 55 -16.64 -6.52 8.78
CA ASN A 55 -17.44 -6.35 7.56
C ASN A 55 -17.52 -7.68 6.80
N PRO A 56 -18.69 -8.32 6.65
CA PRO A 56 -18.79 -9.58 5.92
C PRO A 56 -18.30 -9.51 4.46
N ALA A 57 -18.30 -8.31 3.86
CA ALA A 57 -17.85 -8.06 2.49
C ALA A 57 -16.42 -7.48 2.42
N TRP A 58 -15.60 -7.66 3.45
CA TRP A 58 -14.29 -7.01 3.53
C TRP A 58 -13.34 -7.39 2.38
N GLN A 59 -13.37 -8.64 1.91
CA GLN A 59 -12.54 -9.07 0.79
C GLN A 59 -12.97 -8.40 -0.53
N GLN A 60 -14.27 -8.35 -0.80
CA GLN A 60 -14.82 -7.66 -1.98
C GLN A 60 -14.53 -6.17 -1.94
N GLU A 61 -14.54 -5.56 -0.78
CA GLU A 61 -14.21 -4.14 -0.61
C GLU A 61 -12.72 -3.88 -0.87
N LEU A 62 -11.82 -4.72 -0.37
CA LEU A 62 -10.39 -4.63 -0.71
C LEU A 62 -10.16 -4.75 -2.23
N ILE A 63 -10.84 -5.70 -2.87
CA ILE A 63 -10.78 -5.89 -4.33
C ILE A 63 -11.28 -4.64 -5.06
N ARG A 64 -12.37 -4.06 -4.63
CA ARG A 64 -12.91 -2.82 -5.20
C ARG A 64 -11.93 -1.65 -5.07
N ILE A 65 -11.30 -1.49 -3.90
CA ILE A 65 -10.35 -0.41 -3.63
C ILE A 65 -9.10 -0.53 -4.51
N LEU A 66 -8.64 -1.73 -4.86
CA LEU A 66 -7.50 -1.95 -5.76
C LEU A 66 -7.67 -1.28 -7.14
N ASP A 67 -8.90 -1.07 -7.59
CA ASP A 67 -9.22 -0.42 -8.88
C ASP A 67 -9.55 1.07 -8.73
N THR A 68 -9.20 1.68 -7.61
CA THR A 68 -9.42 3.10 -7.32
C THR A 68 -8.11 3.84 -7.12
N ASP A 69 -8.20 5.17 -6.98
CA ASP A 69 -7.05 6.01 -6.64
C ASP A 69 -6.49 5.72 -5.23
N PHE A 70 -7.18 4.89 -4.46
CA PHE A 70 -6.79 4.43 -3.13
C PHE A 70 -6.22 3.00 -3.12
N ALA A 71 -5.74 2.50 -4.26
CA ALA A 71 -5.18 1.15 -4.36
C ALA A 71 -4.09 0.87 -3.31
N ALA A 72 -3.32 1.88 -2.93
CA ALA A 72 -2.26 1.78 -1.92
C ALA A 72 -2.77 1.30 -0.56
N GLU A 73 -4.00 1.65 -0.17
CA GLU A 73 -4.61 1.23 1.10
C GLU A 73 -4.93 -0.27 1.10
N SER A 74 -5.41 -0.82 -0.02
CA SER A 74 -5.56 -2.27 -0.15
C SER A 74 -4.20 -2.99 -0.14
N PHE A 75 -3.18 -2.45 -0.80
CA PHE A 75 -1.84 -3.01 -0.72
C PHE A 75 -1.26 -2.95 0.70
N GLN A 76 -1.59 -1.94 1.49
CA GLN A 76 -1.22 -1.87 2.90
C GLN A 76 -1.73 -3.08 3.68
N PHE A 77 -2.99 -3.45 3.50
CA PHE A 77 -3.57 -4.65 4.12
C PHE A 77 -2.94 -5.93 3.56
N LEU A 78 -2.91 -6.08 2.25
CA LEU A 78 -2.49 -7.33 1.57
C LEU A 78 -1.02 -7.65 1.75
N ALA A 79 -0.17 -6.65 1.96
CA ALA A 79 1.26 -6.84 2.21
C ALA A 79 1.55 -7.53 3.56
N SER A 80 0.68 -7.37 4.56
CA SER A 80 0.93 -7.81 5.93
C SER A 80 -0.07 -8.85 6.46
N ASN A 81 -1.21 -9.04 5.77
CA ASN A 81 -2.29 -9.88 6.29
C ASN A 81 -2.73 -10.94 5.28
N THR A 82 -3.31 -12.01 5.78
CA THR A 82 -3.89 -13.09 4.96
C THR A 82 -5.31 -12.75 4.53
N VAL A 83 -5.74 -13.37 3.44
CA VAL A 83 -7.13 -13.35 2.96
C VAL A 83 -7.71 -14.76 2.98
N ASP A 84 -9.03 -14.86 3.07
CA ASP A 84 -9.71 -16.16 3.16
C ASP A 84 -9.73 -16.88 1.81
N GLU A 85 -9.91 -16.12 0.73
CA GLU A 85 -10.05 -16.64 -0.64
C GLU A 85 -8.99 -16.04 -1.59
N PRO A 86 -7.72 -16.49 -1.50
CA PRO A 86 -6.62 -15.92 -2.28
C PRO A 86 -6.86 -15.92 -3.79
N ALA A 87 -7.57 -16.92 -4.32
CA ALA A 87 -7.85 -17.02 -5.75
C ALA A 87 -8.64 -15.83 -6.30
N LEU A 88 -9.51 -15.22 -5.48
CA LEU A 88 -10.29 -14.04 -5.87
C LEU A 88 -9.42 -12.80 -6.07
N PHE A 89 -8.24 -12.76 -5.46
CA PHE A 89 -7.36 -11.60 -5.48
C PHE A 89 -6.35 -11.60 -6.62
N LEU A 90 -6.12 -12.72 -7.30
CA LEU A 90 -5.03 -12.85 -8.28
C LEU A 90 -5.12 -11.79 -9.38
N GLU A 91 -6.22 -11.74 -10.10
CA GLU A 91 -6.43 -10.76 -11.17
C GLU A 91 -6.65 -9.33 -10.64
N PRO A 92 -7.44 -9.10 -9.57
CA PRO A 92 -7.52 -7.79 -8.94
C PRO A 92 -6.19 -7.22 -8.47
N VAL A 93 -5.30 -8.02 -7.88
CA VAL A 93 -3.95 -7.57 -7.48
C VAL A 93 -3.14 -7.18 -8.71
N ARG A 94 -3.15 -7.99 -9.79
CA ARG A 94 -2.47 -7.63 -11.04
C ARG A 94 -2.97 -6.29 -11.60
N LYS A 95 -4.28 -6.08 -11.65
CA LYS A 95 -4.88 -4.80 -12.07
C LYS A 95 -4.52 -3.66 -11.11
N GLY A 96 -4.50 -3.94 -9.82
CA GLY A 96 -4.09 -2.96 -8.80
C GLY A 96 -2.64 -2.49 -8.98
N VAL A 97 -1.73 -3.39 -9.37
CA VAL A 97 -0.35 -3.01 -9.71
C VAL A 97 -0.32 -2.06 -10.90
N LEU A 98 -1.10 -2.34 -11.96
CA LEU A 98 -1.22 -1.44 -13.11
C LEU A 98 -1.85 -0.09 -12.72
N LYS A 99 -2.86 -0.11 -11.84
CA LYS A 99 -3.47 1.12 -11.31
C LYS A 99 -2.43 1.95 -10.54
N GLN A 100 -1.63 1.31 -9.69
CA GLN A 100 -0.57 1.99 -8.95
C GLN A 100 0.47 2.61 -9.90
N ALA A 101 0.85 1.92 -10.98
CA ALA A 101 1.71 2.47 -12.01
C ALA A 101 1.12 3.73 -12.67
N ALA A 102 -0.17 3.70 -13.00
CA ALA A 102 -0.87 4.86 -13.55
C ALA A 102 -0.92 6.05 -12.58
N LEU A 103 -1.14 5.80 -11.28
CA LEU A 103 -1.14 6.83 -10.24
C LEU A 103 0.24 7.47 -10.08
N ILE A 104 1.32 6.68 -10.10
CA ILE A 104 2.70 7.20 -10.05
C ILE A 104 2.99 8.09 -11.26
N ARG A 105 2.61 7.66 -12.46
CA ARG A 105 2.77 8.49 -13.67
C ARG A 105 2.01 9.81 -13.56
N ALA A 106 0.78 9.76 -13.05
CA ALA A 106 -0.04 10.96 -12.86
C ALA A 106 0.60 11.92 -11.86
N ASP A 107 1.10 11.43 -10.74
CA ASP A 107 1.80 12.24 -9.73
C ASP A 107 3.05 12.93 -10.33
N ILE A 108 3.85 12.19 -11.09
CA ILE A 108 5.04 12.75 -11.73
C ILE A 108 4.67 13.84 -12.75
N ARG A 109 3.64 13.61 -13.58
CA ARG A 109 3.18 14.58 -14.59
C ARG A 109 2.59 15.85 -13.97
N GLN A 110 1.88 15.71 -12.85
CA GLN A 110 1.22 16.84 -12.18
C GLN A 110 2.18 17.69 -11.35
N SER A 111 3.34 17.15 -11.00
CA SER A 111 4.35 17.87 -10.23
C SER A 111 4.99 18.98 -11.07
N SER A 112 4.85 20.21 -10.60
CA SER A 112 5.23 21.43 -11.33
C SER A 112 6.40 22.18 -10.71
N HIS A 113 7.12 21.55 -9.77
CA HIS A 113 8.27 22.14 -9.10
C HIS A 113 9.28 21.08 -8.67
N PRO A 114 10.62 21.34 -8.76
CA PRO A 114 11.65 20.37 -8.37
C PRO A 114 11.52 19.86 -6.93
N SER A 115 11.02 20.69 -5.99
CA SER A 115 10.85 20.29 -4.58
C SER A 115 9.75 19.24 -4.35
N HIS A 116 8.93 18.94 -5.35
CA HIS A 116 7.95 17.86 -5.29
C HIS A 116 8.59 16.48 -5.45
N PHE A 117 9.86 16.43 -5.87
CA PHE A 117 10.60 15.19 -6.08
C PHE A 117 11.64 14.98 -5.00
N TYR A 118 11.64 13.79 -4.38
CA TYR A 118 12.64 13.35 -3.42
C TYR A 118 12.95 11.86 -3.60
N GLN A 119 14.12 11.43 -3.18
CA GLN A 119 14.65 10.10 -3.51
C GLN A 119 13.78 8.95 -3.01
N ASP A 120 13.21 9.06 -1.81
CA ASP A 120 12.39 8.01 -1.19
C ASP A 120 10.90 8.09 -1.55
N GLN A 121 10.53 9.00 -2.44
CA GLN A 121 9.17 9.08 -2.96
C GLN A 121 8.77 7.73 -3.58
N PHE A 122 7.54 7.31 -3.37
CA PHE A 122 6.97 6.05 -3.81
C PHE A 122 7.57 4.78 -3.17
N THR A 123 8.59 4.88 -2.32
CA THR A 123 9.22 3.71 -1.68
C THR A 123 8.21 2.89 -0.89
N TRP A 124 7.34 3.55 -0.15
CA TRP A 124 6.31 2.90 0.64
C TRP A 124 5.31 2.13 -0.22
N GLN A 125 4.77 2.75 -1.28
CA GLN A 125 3.82 2.13 -2.19
C GLN A 125 4.44 0.93 -2.92
N VAL A 126 5.65 1.10 -3.44
CA VAL A 126 6.39 0.05 -4.16
C VAL A 126 6.69 -1.14 -3.25
N ASP A 127 7.12 -0.90 -2.02
CA ASP A 127 7.38 -1.96 -1.04
C ASP A 127 6.11 -2.79 -0.75
N ARG A 128 4.98 -2.13 -0.55
CA ARG A 128 3.69 -2.81 -0.32
C ARG A 128 3.23 -3.63 -1.53
N VAL A 129 3.42 -3.11 -2.73
CA VAL A 129 3.12 -3.85 -3.96
C VAL A 129 4.00 -5.09 -4.09
N ILE A 130 5.32 -4.98 -3.92
CA ILE A 130 6.26 -6.11 -4.00
C ILE A 130 5.86 -7.20 -2.99
N ARG A 131 5.64 -6.84 -1.74
CA ARG A 131 5.27 -7.77 -0.68
C ARG A 131 3.94 -8.46 -0.97
N THR A 132 2.96 -7.73 -1.50
CA THR A 132 1.67 -8.30 -1.90
C THR A 132 1.83 -9.29 -3.05
N VAL A 133 2.54 -8.91 -4.10
CA VAL A 133 2.77 -9.78 -5.26
C VAL A 133 3.51 -11.05 -4.86
N ASP A 134 4.51 -10.97 -3.98
CA ASP A 134 5.23 -12.15 -3.46
C ASP A 134 4.29 -13.13 -2.74
N ARG A 135 3.26 -12.63 -2.05
CA ARG A 135 2.27 -13.48 -1.36
C ARG A 135 1.31 -14.20 -2.32
N PHE A 136 1.06 -13.62 -3.48
CA PHE A 136 0.15 -14.16 -4.50
C PHE A 136 0.87 -14.84 -5.68
N ALA A 137 2.20 -14.76 -5.74
CA ALA A 137 2.98 -15.38 -6.80
C ALA A 137 2.86 -16.92 -6.80
N GLY A 138 2.98 -17.53 -7.99
CA GLY A 138 2.93 -18.98 -8.15
C GLY A 138 1.53 -19.60 -8.02
N LYS A 139 0.47 -18.78 -8.01
CA LYS A 139 -0.92 -19.23 -7.85
C LYS A 139 -1.75 -19.13 -9.14
N GLY A 140 -1.09 -19.01 -10.31
CA GLY A 140 -1.74 -19.06 -11.61
C GLY A 140 -1.86 -17.73 -12.36
N THR A 141 -1.40 -16.62 -11.77
CA THR A 141 -1.34 -15.31 -12.44
C THR A 141 0.11 -14.91 -12.65
N ASP A 142 0.44 -14.46 -13.86
CA ASP A 142 1.74 -13.85 -14.16
C ASP A 142 1.71 -12.36 -13.81
N PHE A 143 2.47 -11.98 -12.79
CA PHE A 143 2.60 -10.60 -12.35
C PHE A 143 3.74 -9.84 -13.05
N LEU A 144 4.63 -10.53 -13.78
CA LEU A 144 5.82 -9.91 -14.36
C LEU A 144 5.49 -8.72 -15.27
N PRO A 145 4.54 -8.81 -16.22
CA PRO A 145 4.20 -7.66 -17.07
C PRO A 145 3.72 -6.43 -16.27
N ALA A 146 2.89 -6.65 -15.25
CA ALA A 146 2.40 -5.57 -14.40
C ALA A 146 3.52 -4.93 -13.57
N MET A 147 4.42 -5.73 -13.04
CA MET A 147 5.58 -5.24 -12.27
C MET A 147 6.58 -4.49 -13.16
N MET A 148 6.74 -4.92 -14.42
CA MET A 148 7.54 -4.18 -15.41
C MET A 148 6.91 -2.81 -15.72
N GLU A 149 5.59 -2.73 -15.82
CA GLU A 149 4.88 -1.47 -16.01
C GLU A 149 4.99 -0.55 -14.78
N LEU A 150 4.92 -1.10 -13.57
CA LEU A 150 5.18 -0.35 -12.34
C LEU A 150 6.61 0.22 -12.34
N ARG A 151 7.58 -0.59 -12.74
CA ARG A 151 8.97 -0.14 -12.89
C ARG A 151 9.10 1.00 -13.90
N ALA A 152 8.48 0.85 -15.07
CA ALA A 152 8.50 1.85 -16.14
C ALA A 152 7.83 3.17 -15.71
N SER A 153 6.82 3.12 -14.85
CA SER A 153 6.14 4.32 -14.35
C SER A 153 7.06 5.28 -13.60
N LEU A 154 8.09 4.77 -12.95
CA LEU A 154 9.08 5.58 -12.22
C LEU A 154 10.02 6.36 -13.14
N ASP A 155 10.10 5.99 -14.42
CA ASP A 155 10.84 6.69 -15.45
C ASP A 155 9.99 7.73 -16.22
N GLU A 156 8.76 7.98 -15.78
CA GLU A 156 7.89 8.98 -16.41
C GLU A 156 8.61 10.32 -16.54
N PRO A 157 8.67 10.91 -17.73
CA PRO A 157 9.39 12.15 -17.96
C PRO A 157 8.79 13.34 -17.22
N SER A 158 9.64 14.20 -16.66
CA SER A 158 9.27 15.51 -16.14
C SER A 158 10.49 16.44 -16.20
N GLU A 159 10.30 17.67 -16.67
CA GLU A 159 11.34 18.69 -16.68
C GLU A 159 11.79 19.10 -15.25
N TYR A 160 10.96 18.84 -14.25
CA TYR A 160 11.23 19.16 -12.84
C TYR A 160 11.92 18.01 -12.08
N LYS A 161 11.97 16.82 -12.67
CA LYS A 161 12.55 15.63 -12.04
C LYS A 161 14.03 15.49 -12.40
N SER A 162 14.92 15.76 -11.46
CA SER A 162 16.37 15.62 -11.60
C SER A 162 16.99 14.49 -10.79
N ILE A 163 16.16 13.67 -10.13
CA ILE A 163 16.60 12.59 -9.24
C ILE A 163 16.11 11.23 -9.76
N GLN A 164 16.74 10.16 -9.27
CA GLN A 164 16.21 8.80 -9.40
C GLN A 164 15.60 8.36 -8.07
N PHE A 165 14.46 7.65 -8.17
CA PHE A 165 13.80 7.12 -6.97
C PHE A 165 14.55 5.89 -6.44
N THR A 166 14.75 5.84 -5.13
CA THR A 166 15.44 4.73 -4.44
C THR A 166 14.75 3.38 -4.67
N CYS A 167 13.41 3.37 -4.79
CA CYS A 167 12.63 2.15 -4.98
C CYS A 167 12.85 1.46 -6.35
N ILE A 168 13.45 2.13 -7.33
CA ILE A 168 13.80 1.54 -8.62
C ILE A 168 14.65 0.28 -8.44
N GLY A 169 15.67 0.32 -7.59
CA GLY A 169 16.54 -0.82 -7.32
C GLY A 169 15.80 -2.04 -6.78
N LYS A 170 14.77 -1.84 -5.95
CA LYS A 170 13.93 -2.92 -5.43
C LYS A 170 13.14 -3.61 -6.54
N LEU A 171 12.55 -2.84 -7.46
CA LEU A 171 11.81 -3.37 -8.60
C LEU A 171 12.72 -4.07 -9.61
N ASP A 172 13.88 -3.49 -9.91
CA ASP A 172 14.86 -4.13 -10.81
C ASP A 172 15.32 -5.48 -10.24
N ASN A 173 15.56 -5.57 -8.96
CA ASN A 173 15.91 -6.83 -8.28
C ASN A 173 14.76 -7.84 -8.34
N TRP A 174 13.52 -7.40 -8.11
CA TRP A 174 12.36 -8.28 -8.20
C TRP A 174 12.18 -8.83 -9.62
N ILE A 175 12.25 -7.97 -10.63
CA ILE A 175 12.13 -8.34 -12.05
C ILE A 175 13.22 -9.35 -12.43
N LYS A 176 14.47 -9.10 -12.03
CA LYS A 176 15.59 -10.00 -12.31
C LYS A 176 15.40 -11.40 -11.74
N LYS A 177 14.78 -11.50 -10.55
CA LYS A 177 14.52 -12.81 -9.90
C LYS A 177 13.36 -13.58 -10.53
N ASN A 178 12.43 -12.90 -11.18
CA ASN A 178 11.17 -13.47 -11.67
C ASN A 178 11.06 -13.48 -13.20
N HIS A 179 12.16 -13.15 -13.89
CA HIS A 179 12.23 -13.13 -15.37
C HIS A 179 12.55 -14.49 -15.98
#